data_cc231cabb403b2512bf9da9d64d2c689
#
_entry.id   cc231cabb403b2512bf9da9d64d2c689
#
_cell.length_a   1.000
_cell.length_b   1.000
_cell.length_c   1.000
_cell.angle_alpha   90.00
_cell.angle_beta   90.00
_cell.angle_gamma   90.00
#
_symmetry.space_group_name_H-M   'P 1'
#
loop_
_entity.id
_entity.type
_entity.pdbx_description
1 polymer ?
#
loop_
_entity_poly.entity_id
_entity_poly.type
_entity_poly.pdbx_seq_one_letter_code
_entity_poly.pdbx_strand_id
1 'polypeptide(L)'
;MLVIYSQEWAESFSRERALLLRALQPWLAADVEHVGSTAVPGMSAKPVIDMLAGVSDLQEARRAAGPLLELDYHYRPHRPEAHLFEKPHVGDWRGQTHHLHLTEPGSDLWHERLAFRDALREDAALVVEYNDWKIQHVLGAAEGPYAASKRPFVLRVLAARDIALKPDEQRLVAPIDGGGVK
;
A
#
# COMPACT_ATOMS: atom_id res chain seq x y z
N MET A 1 -0.43 -5.22 -16.73
CA MET A 1 -0.40 -6.70 -16.86
C MET A 1 -0.23 -7.29 -15.48
N LEU A 2 -1.02 -8.31 -15.11
CA LEU A 2 -0.76 -9.12 -13.93
C LEU A 2 0.26 -10.19 -14.29
N VAL A 3 1.19 -10.47 -13.38
CA VAL A 3 2.16 -11.57 -13.49
C VAL A 3 1.93 -12.56 -12.34
N ILE A 4 2.31 -13.81 -12.54
CA ILE A 4 2.22 -14.84 -11.49
C ILE A 4 3.15 -14.48 -10.32
N TYR A 5 2.87 -15.04 -9.14
CA TYR A 5 3.70 -14.83 -7.95
C TYR A 5 5.17 -15.15 -8.21
N SER A 6 6.06 -14.29 -7.72
CA SER A 6 7.51 -14.50 -7.71
C SER A 6 8.07 -14.36 -6.29
N GLN A 7 8.92 -15.31 -5.89
CA GLN A 7 9.63 -15.23 -4.61
C GLN A 7 10.61 -14.04 -4.55
N GLU A 8 11.07 -13.55 -5.68
CA GLU A 8 11.89 -12.33 -5.78
C GLU A 8 11.23 -11.09 -5.15
N TRP A 9 9.90 -11.09 -5.04
CA TRP A 9 9.19 -9.98 -4.37
C TRP A 9 9.49 -9.91 -2.88
N ALA A 10 9.56 -11.05 -2.20
CA ALA A 10 9.93 -11.11 -0.79
C ALA A 10 11.39 -10.68 -0.57
N GLU A 11 12.30 -11.06 -1.48
CA GLU A 11 13.69 -10.64 -1.45
C GLU A 11 13.85 -9.15 -1.73
N SER A 12 13.12 -8.62 -2.72
CA SER A 12 13.08 -7.20 -3.04
C SER A 12 12.59 -6.38 -1.85
N PHE A 13 11.48 -6.80 -1.24
CA PHE A 13 10.98 -6.21 0.00
C PHE A 13 12.06 -6.21 1.10
N SER A 14 12.73 -7.33 1.34
CA SER A 14 13.72 -7.45 2.43
C SER A 14 14.89 -6.50 2.24
N ARG A 15 15.40 -6.34 1.01
CA ARG A 15 16.46 -5.38 0.68
C ARG A 15 15.99 -3.95 0.92
N GLU A 16 14.81 -3.62 0.41
CA GLU A 16 14.28 -2.26 0.50
C GLU A 16 13.92 -1.88 1.94
N ARG A 17 13.32 -2.81 2.71
CA ARG A 17 13.04 -2.64 4.14
C ARG A 17 14.29 -2.23 4.93
N ALA A 18 15.44 -2.86 4.67
CA ALA A 18 16.67 -2.54 5.37
C ALA A 18 17.17 -1.09 5.10
N LEU A 19 16.91 -0.56 3.91
CA LEU A 19 17.20 0.84 3.57
C LEU A 19 16.22 1.79 4.26
N LEU A 20 14.93 1.46 4.21
CA LEU A 20 13.86 2.27 4.80
C LEU A 20 13.94 2.35 6.32
N LEU A 21 14.28 1.26 7.01
CA LEU A 21 14.48 1.27 8.45
C LEU A 21 15.57 2.27 8.89
N ARG A 22 16.60 2.44 8.07
CA ARG A 22 17.67 3.43 8.34
C ARG A 22 17.18 4.86 8.03
N ALA A 23 16.58 5.04 6.86
CA ALA A 23 16.13 6.37 6.41
C ALA A 23 15.01 6.93 7.28
N LEU A 24 14.11 6.09 7.80
CA LEU A 24 12.93 6.46 8.57
C LEU A 24 13.14 6.40 10.09
N GLN A 25 14.29 5.95 10.57
CA GLN A 25 14.56 5.70 11.99
C GLN A 25 14.04 6.79 12.96
N PRO A 26 14.15 8.10 12.67
CA PRO A 26 13.67 9.14 13.60
C PRO A 26 12.15 9.20 13.77
N TRP A 27 11.39 8.65 12.83
CA TRP A 27 9.93 8.76 12.79
C TRP A 27 9.22 7.43 13.04
N LEU A 28 9.93 6.29 13.01
CA LEU A 28 9.30 4.97 13.12
C LEU A 28 8.72 4.73 14.53
N ALA A 29 7.48 4.28 14.57
CA ALA A 29 6.78 3.75 15.74
C ALA A 29 6.49 2.25 15.60
N ALA A 30 6.53 1.71 14.35
CA ALA A 30 6.39 0.30 14.06
C ALA A 30 7.27 -0.07 12.86
N ASP A 31 7.40 -1.36 12.58
CA ASP A 31 8.23 -1.87 11.49
C ASP A 31 7.71 -1.45 10.10
N VAL A 32 8.54 -1.69 9.09
CA VAL A 32 8.14 -1.62 7.68
C VAL A 32 7.58 -2.98 7.26
N GLU A 33 6.33 -3.01 6.86
CA GLU A 33 5.55 -4.21 6.54
C GLU A 33 5.39 -4.39 5.02
N HIS A 34 5.56 -5.62 4.52
CA HIS A 34 5.18 -5.97 3.16
C HIS A 34 3.67 -6.15 3.09
N VAL A 35 3.00 -5.36 2.28
CA VAL A 35 1.54 -5.39 2.11
C VAL A 35 1.16 -5.53 0.62
N GLY A 36 -0.13 -5.54 0.32
CA GLY A 36 -0.60 -5.69 -1.05
C GLY A 36 -0.42 -7.09 -1.61
N SER A 37 -0.71 -7.23 -2.91
CA SER A 37 -0.77 -8.55 -3.56
C SER A 37 0.59 -9.25 -3.65
N THR A 38 1.69 -8.50 -3.78
CA THR A 38 3.05 -9.08 -3.85
C THR A 38 3.52 -9.68 -2.52
N ALA A 39 2.85 -9.33 -1.41
CA ALA A 39 3.12 -9.86 -0.08
C ALA A 39 2.48 -11.23 0.17
N VAL A 40 1.66 -11.75 -0.75
CA VAL A 40 0.84 -12.97 -0.55
C VAL A 40 1.31 -14.06 -1.50
N PRO A 41 1.85 -15.20 -1.00
CA PRO A 41 2.22 -16.33 -1.85
C PRO A 41 1.06 -16.82 -2.72
N GLY A 42 1.35 -17.15 -3.99
CA GLY A 42 0.36 -17.61 -4.96
C GLY A 42 -0.52 -16.51 -5.58
N MET A 43 -0.37 -15.26 -5.15
CA MET A 43 -1.15 -14.13 -5.65
C MET A 43 -0.58 -13.58 -6.96
N SER A 44 -1.38 -13.49 -8.02
CA SER A 44 -0.99 -12.73 -9.22
C SER A 44 -1.07 -11.23 -8.94
N ALA A 45 -0.07 -10.47 -9.37
CA ALA A 45 0.02 -9.04 -9.07
C ALA A 45 0.66 -8.23 -10.20
N LYS A 46 0.49 -6.91 -10.15
CA LYS A 46 1.45 -6.00 -10.77
C LYS A 46 2.77 -6.12 -9.99
N PRO A 47 3.95 -6.16 -10.64
CA PRO A 47 5.23 -6.36 -9.97
C PRO A 47 5.71 -5.08 -9.26
N VAL A 48 4.91 -4.56 -8.35
CA VAL A 48 5.20 -3.39 -7.51
C VAL A 48 5.12 -3.84 -6.05
N ILE A 49 6.17 -3.56 -5.30
CA ILE A 49 6.25 -3.89 -3.87
C ILE A 49 5.54 -2.81 -3.07
N ASP A 50 4.38 -3.13 -2.54
CA ASP A 50 3.65 -2.24 -1.63
C ASP A 50 4.18 -2.42 -0.19
N MET A 51 4.56 -1.31 0.44
CA MET A 51 5.09 -1.28 1.80
C MET A 51 4.32 -0.31 2.67
N LEU A 52 4.24 -0.64 3.96
CA LEU A 52 3.57 0.15 4.98
C LEU A 52 4.53 0.36 6.14
N ALA A 53 4.86 1.61 6.46
CA ALA A 53 5.69 1.97 7.59
C ALA A 53 4.86 2.69 8.65
N GLY A 54 4.94 2.23 9.90
CA GLY A 54 4.29 2.87 11.04
C GLY A 54 5.11 4.01 11.57
N VAL A 55 4.58 5.24 11.53
CA VAL A 55 5.23 6.44 12.07
C VAL A 55 4.52 6.95 13.32
N SER A 56 5.27 7.59 14.22
CA SER A 56 4.72 8.09 15.49
C SER A 56 3.82 9.32 15.35
N ASP A 57 4.12 10.15 14.34
CA ASP A 57 3.38 11.36 14.01
C ASP A 57 3.46 11.60 12.51
N LEU A 58 2.31 11.59 11.83
CA LEU A 58 2.24 11.71 10.39
C LEU A 58 2.65 13.11 9.89
N GLN A 59 2.43 14.16 10.69
CA GLN A 59 2.83 15.52 10.31
C GLN A 59 4.35 15.69 10.38
N GLU A 60 4.98 15.19 11.44
CA GLU A 60 6.44 15.20 11.58
C GLU A 60 7.11 14.31 10.52
N ALA A 61 6.47 13.19 10.14
CA ALA A 61 6.98 12.27 9.13
C ALA A 61 7.05 12.89 7.71
N ARG A 62 6.48 14.08 7.47
CA ARG A 62 6.70 14.84 6.24
C ARG A 62 8.18 15.17 6.02
N ARG A 63 8.94 15.31 7.08
CA ARG A 63 10.39 15.58 7.02
C ARG A 63 11.19 14.41 6.48
N ALA A 64 10.62 13.20 6.46
CA ALA A 64 11.22 12.03 5.85
C ALA A 64 11.34 12.14 4.32
N ALA A 65 10.66 13.10 3.68
CA ALA A 65 10.73 13.30 2.22
C ALA A 65 12.16 13.51 1.73
N GLY A 66 13.02 14.20 2.48
CA GLY A 66 14.43 14.39 2.13
C GLY A 66 15.21 13.07 2.07
N PRO A 67 15.33 12.32 3.18
CA PRO A 67 15.98 11.01 3.19
C PRO A 67 15.37 9.98 2.22
N LEU A 68 14.05 10.03 2.00
CA LEU A 68 13.38 9.16 1.04
C LEU A 68 13.73 9.52 -0.41
N LEU A 69 13.91 10.80 -0.73
CA LEU A 69 14.34 11.25 -2.05
C LEU A 69 15.74 10.73 -2.40
N GLU A 70 16.66 10.62 -1.43
CA GLU A 70 17.99 10.01 -1.63
C GLU A 70 17.90 8.54 -2.01
N LEU A 71 16.80 7.86 -1.67
CA LEU A 71 16.48 6.49 -2.06
C LEU A 71 15.59 6.42 -3.32
N ASP A 72 15.42 7.53 -4.05
CA ASP A 72 14.57 7.65 -5.25
C ASP A 72 13.07 7.50 -4.98
N TYR A 73 12.63 7.79 -3.75
CA TYR A 73 11.21 7.86 -3.42
C TYR A 73 10.68 9.29 -3.59
N HIS A 74 9.61 9.42 -4.35
CA HIS A 74 8.96 10.70 -4.65
C HIS A 74 7.58 10.75 -4.02
N TYR A 75 7.30 11.85 -3.30
CA TYR A 75 6.02 12.06 -2.63
C TYR A 75 4.89 12.18 -3.65
N ARG A 76 3.76 11.54 -3.33
CA ARG A 76 2.52 11.67 -4.06
C ARG A 76 1.35 11.93 -3.11
N PRO A 77 0.52 12.96 -3.36
CA PRO A 77 -0.71 13.18 -2.59
C PRO A 77 -1.59 11.93 -2.63
N HIS A 78 -2.08 11.49 -1.47
CA HIS A 78 -2.87 10.27 -1.35
C HIS A 78 -4.07 10.48 -0.43
N ARG A 79 -4.05 9.90 0.76
CA ARG A 79 -5.11 10.00 1.76
C ARG A 79 -4.69 10.88 2.93
N PRO A 80 -5.63 11.50 3.66
CA PRO A 80 -5.29 12.32 4.82
C PRO A 80 -4.52 11.55 5.92
N GLU A 81 -4.83 10.26 6.08
CA GLU A 81 -4.22 9.39 7.08
C GLU A 81 -2.90 8.73 6.62
N ALA A 82 -2.37 9.12 5.46
CA ALA A 82 -1.12 8.53 4.96
C ALA A 82 -0.36 9.44 4.00
N HIS A 83 0.96 9.34 4.01
CA HIS A 83 1.82 9.82 2.93
C HIS A 83 2.16 8.66 2.01
N LEU A 84 2.01 8.86 0.69
CA LEU A 84 2.44 7.91 -0.32
C LEU A 84 3.73 8.40 -0.99
N PHE A 85 4.68 7.48 -1.16
CA PHE A 85 5.89 7.68 -1.93
C PHE A 85 6.02 6.56 -2.96
N GLU A 86 6.41 6.90 -4.18
CA GLU A 86 6.58 5.99 -5.32
C GLU A 86 8.03 5.97 -5.78
N LYS A 87 8.55 4.81 -6.15
CA LYS A 87 9.92 4.60 -6.61
C LYS A 87 9.95 3.72 -7.85
N PRO A 88 10.70 4.09 -8.90
CA PRO A 88 11.11 5.46 -9.21
C PRO A 88 9.90 6.33 -9.56
N HIS A 89 10.10 7.64 -9.63
CA HIS A 89 9.05 8.55 -10.10
C HIS A 89 8.95 8.50 -11.63
N VAL A 90 7.95 7.80 -12.11
CA VAL A 90 7.64 7.67 -13.54
C VAL A 90 6.18 8.01 -13.79
N GLY A 91 5.86 8.40 -15.01
CA GLY A 91 4.53 8.90 -15.38
C GLY A 91 3.39 7.89 -15.19
N ASP A 92 3.68 6.59 -15.17
CA ASP A 92 2.73 5.53 -14.88
C ASP A 92 3.34 4.40 -14.03
N TRP A 93 2.48 3.55 -13.47
CA TRP A 93 2.89 2.43 -12.60
C TRP A 93 3.79 1.38 -13.28
N ARG A 94 3.87 1.35 -14.63
CA ARG A 94 4.63 0.30 -15.35
C ARG A 94 6.13 0.39 -15.13
N GLY A 95 6.61 1.59 -14.81
CA GLY A 95 8.02 1.79 -14.46
C GLY A 95 8.27 1.81 -12.96
N GLN A 96 7.22 1.80 -12.13
CA GLN A 96 7.35 1.79 -10.67
C GLN A 96 7.73 0.41 -10.15
N THR A 97 8.56 0.38 -9.11
CA THR A 97 9.00 -0.87 -8.46
C THR A 97 8.50 -0.97 -7.03
N HIS A 98 8.33 0.16 -6.33
CA HIS A 98 7.93 0.20 -4.93
C HIS A 98 6.95 1.33 -4.65
N HIS A 99 5.99 1.06 -3.78
CA HIS A 99 5.12 2.04 -3.13
C HIS A 99 5.34 1.97 -1.62
N LEU A 100 5.55 3.11 -0.99
CA LEU A 100 5.70 3.22 0.45
C LEU A 100 4.59 4.12 1.01
N HIS A 101 3.79 3.56 1.91
CA HIS A 101 2.81 4.30 2.69
C HIS A 101 3.37 4.55 4.09
N LEU A 102 3.44 5.83 4.52
CA LEU A 102 3.66 6.17 5.92
C LEU A 102 2.30 6.45 6.55
N THR A 103 2.01 5.82 7.67
CA THR A 103 0.78 6.04 8.44
C THR A 103 1.02 5.77 9.92
N GLU A 104 0.16 6.25 10.79
CA GLU A 104 0.25 5.95 12.21
C GLU A 104 -0.25 4.52 12.50
N PRO A 105 0.46 3.72 13.33
CA PRO A 105 -0.05 2.45 13.82
C PRO A 105 -1.40 2.65 14.53
N GLY A 106 -2.39 1.81 14.19
CA GLY A 106 -3.75 1.96 14.70
C GLY A 106 -4.67 2.80 13.81
N SER A 107 -4.16 3.44 12.75
CA SER A 107 -5.02 4.05 11.73
C SER A 107 -5.86 3.00 10.98
N ASP A 108 -6.96 3.43 10.37
CA ASP A 108 -7.78 2.53 9.56
C ASP A 108 -7.00 1.93 8.38
N LEU A 109 -6.10 2.71 7.77
CA LEU A 109 -5.24 2.20 6.69
C LEU A 109 -4.28 1.11 7.20
N TRP A 110 -3.69 1.31 8.40
CA TRP A 110 -2.82 0.32 9.03
C TRP A 110 -3.54 -1.01 9.23
N HIS A 111 -4.70 -0.97 9.88
CA HIS A 111 -5.51 -2.16 10.13
C HIS A 111 -6.00 -2.83 8.84
N GLU A 112 -6.53 -2.04 7.89
CA GLU A 112 -7.01 -2.55 6.60
C GLU A 112 -5.92 -3.33 5.86
N ARG A 113 -4.73 -2.74 5.73
CA ARG A 113 -3.65 -3.33 4.92
C ARG A 113 -3.10 -4.61 5.55
N LEU A 114 -2.85 -4.60 6.85
CA LEU A 114 -2.32 -5.77 7.54
C LEU A 114 -3.35 -6.88 7.62
N ALA A 115 -4.56 -6.61 8.04
CA ALA A 115 -5.60 -7.63 8.19
C ALA A 115 -6.00 -8.26 6.85
N PHE A 116 -6.09 -7.47 5.78
CA PHE A 116 -6.39 -8.01 4.45
C PHE A 116 -5.26 -8.90 3.92
N ARG A 117 -3.99 -8.49 4.09
CA ARG A 117 -2.82 -9.32 3.78
C ARG A 117 -2.86 -10.64 4.53
N ASP A 118 -3.06 -10.57 5.85
CA ASP A 118 -2.99 -11.75 6.71
C ASP A 118 -4.16 -12.70 6.43
N ALA A 119 -5.35 -12.17 6.14
CA ALA A 119 -6.49 -12.95 5.67
C ALA A 119 -6.16 -13.79 4.43
N LEU A 120 -5.52 -13.16 3.44
CA LEU A 120 -5.13 -13.84 2.21
C LEU A 120 -4.00 -14.86 2.43
N ARG A 121 -3.07 -14.59 3.35
CA ARG A 121 -1.99 -15.54 3.69
C ARG A 121 -2.48 -16.79 4.39
N GLU A 122 -3.55 -16.66 5.17
CA GLU A 122 -4.13 -17.75 5.96
C GLU A 122 -5.12 -18.61 5.18
N ASP A 123 -5.68 -18.09 4.08
CA ASP A 123 -6.73 -18.77 3.31
C ASP A 123 -6.40 -18.84 1.81
N ALA A 124 -5.95 -20.02 1.36
CA ALA A 124 -5.63 -20.26 -0.04
C ALA A 124 -6.87 -20.19 -0.96
N ALA A 125 -8.06 -20.49 -0.47
CA ALA A 125 -9.29 -20.37 -1.25
C ALA A 125 -9.62 -18.89 -1.50
N LEU A 126 -9.38 -18.03 -0.52
CA LEU A 126 -9.54 -16.59 -0.66
C LEU A 126 -8.52 -15.99 -1.66
N VAL A 127 -7.30 -16.55 -1.74
CA VAL A 127 -6.30 -16.18 -2.76
C VAL A 127 -6.83 -16.49 -4.16
N VAL A 128 -7.40 -17.67 -4.37
CA VAL A 128 -8.01 -18.07 -5.66
C VAL A 128 -9.13 -17.11 -6.02
N GLU A 129 -10.08 -16.91 -5.11
CA GLU A 129 -11.22 -16.00 -5.32
C GLU A 129 -10.77 -14.58 -5.69
N TYR A 130 -9.78 -14.03 -4.98
CA TYR A 130 -9.28 -12.70 -5.26
C TYR A 130 -8.48 -12.62 -6.56
N ASN A 131 -7.77 -13.68 -6.96
CA ASN A 131 -7.13 -13.77 -8.28
C ASN A 131 -8.16 -13.74 -9.40
N ASP A 132 -9.23 -14.54 -9.30
CA ASP A 132 -10.31 -14.60 -10.27
C ASP A 132 -11.00 -13.23 -10.39
N TRP A 133 -11.29 -12.60 -9.26
CA TRP A 133 -11.83 -11.26 -9.23
C TRP A 133 -10.92 -10.24 -9.95
N LYS A 134 -9.60 -10.28 -9.69
CA LYS A 134 -8.64 -9.39 -10.38
C LYS A 134 -8.58 -9.62 -11.88
N ILE A 135 -8.57 -10.86 -12.32
CA ILE A 135 -8.54 -11.21 -13.75
C ILE A 135 -9.78 -10.65 -14.45
N GLN A 136 -10.95 -10.84 -13.90
CA GLN A 136 -12.22 -10.33 -14.44
C GLN A 136 -12.21 -8.80 -14.55
N HIS A 137 -11.68 -8.09 -13.54
CA HIS A 137 -11.65 -6.63 -13.52
C HIS A 137 -10.50 -6.00 -14.32
N VAL A 138 -9.44 -6.75 -14.61
CA VAL A 138 -8.36 -6.30 -15.51
C VAL A 138 -8.69 -6.58 -16.97
N LEU A 139 -9.38 -7.69 -17.27
CA LEU A 139 -9.78 -8.09 -18.63
C LEU A 139 -11.14 -7.52 -19.03
N GLY A 140 -12.07 -7.42 -18.10
CA GLY A 140 -13.33 -6.72 -18.29
C GLY A 140 -13.10 -5.21 -18.09
N ALA A 141 -13.60 -4.38 -18.99
CA ALA A 141 -13.65 -2.94 -18.81
C ALA A 141 -14.59 -2.62 -17.62
N ALA A 142 -14.11 -2.83 -16.39
CA ALA A 142 -14.82 -2.38 -15.20
C ALA A 142 -14.87 -0.85 -15.25
N GLU A 143 -16.06 -0.31 -15.31
CA GLU A 143 -16.29 1.13 -15.22
C GLU A 143 -15.74 1.62 -13.87
N GLY A 144 -14.80 2.55 -13.91
CA GLY A 144 -14.24 3.18 -12.73
C GLY A 144 -12.76 2.83 -12.42
N PRO A 145 -12.15 3.55 -11.47
CA PRO A 145 -10.78 3.28 -11.07
C PRO A 145 -10.66 1.90 -10.43
N TYR A 146 -9.75 1.06 -10.90
CA TYR A 146 -9.49 -0.28 -10.37
C TYR A 146 -9.37 -0.33 -8.84
N ALA A 147 -8.78 0.71 -8.24
CA ALA A 147 -8.64 0.80 -6.79
C ALA A 147 -10.00 0.90 -6.06
N ALA A 148 -10.99 1.57 -6.65
CA ALA A 148 -12.33 1.69 -6.07
C ALA A 148 -13.13 0.39 -6.23
N SER A 149 -12.99 -0.31 -7.35
CA SER A 149 -13.74 -1.54 -7.62
C SER A 149 -13.41 -2.69 -6.67
N LYS A 150 -12.19 -2.75 -6.12
CA LYS A 150 -11.79 -3.78 -5.14
C LYS A 150 -12.35 -3.56 -3.72
N ARG A 151 -12.86 -2.35 -3.42
CA ARG A 151 -13.30 -1.96 -2.08
C ARG A 151 -14.35 -2.90 -1.48
N PRO A 152 -15.42 -3.31 -2.19
CA PRO A 152 -16.41 -4.24 -1.66
C PRO A 152 -15.81 -5.59 -1.27
N PHE A 153 -14.87 -6.12 -2.05
CA PHE A 153 -14.17 -7.36 -1.73
C PHE A 153 -13.37 -7.23 -0.43
N VAL A 154 -12.58 -6.17 -0.29
CA VAL A 154 -11.78 -5.90 0.91
C VAL A 154 -12.67 -5.79 2.14
N LEU A 155 -13.77 -5.00 2.08
CA LEU A 155 -14.70 -4.83 3.20
C LEU A 155 -15.36 -6.13 3.63
N ARG A 156 -15.74 -7.00 2.69
CA ARG A 156 -16.30 -8.32 3.00
C ARG A 156 -15.31 -9.18 3.79
N VAL A 157 -14.04 -9.20 3.37
CA VAL A 157 -12.99 -9.97 4.04
C VAL A 157 -12.72 -9.44 5.44
N LEU A 158 -12.67 -8.13 5.62
CA LEU A 158 -12.46 -7.50 6.93
C LEU A 158 -13.65 -7.73 7.87
N ALA A 159 -14.88 -7.63 7.36
CA ALA A 159 -16.09 -7.90 8.15
C ALA A 159 -16.14 -9.35 8.65
N ALA A 160 -15.68 -10.31 7.86
CA ALA A 160 -15.58 -11.71 8.27
C ALA A 160 -14.54 -11.96 9.41
N ARG A 161 -13.74 -10.92 9.74
CA ARG A 161 -12.73 -10.94 10.81
C ARG A 161 -13.04 -9.96 11.94
N ASP A 162 -14.28 -9.48 12.00
CA ASP A 162 -14.74 -8.49 13.00
C ASP A 162 -13.93 -7.17 12.98
N ILE A 163 -13.35 -6.83 11.83
CA ILE A 163 -12.60 -5.58 11.64
C ILE A 163 -13.53 -4.54 11.02
N ALA A 164 -13.95 -3.58 11.84
CA ALA A 164 -14.72 -2.43 11.41
C ALA A 164 -13.77 -1.27 11.06
N LEU A 165 -13.93 -0.69 9.89
CA LEU A 165 -13.25 0.53 9.47
C LEU A 165 -14.22 1.70 9.55
N LYS A 166 -13.71 2.91 9.77
CA LYS A 166 -14.54 4.12 9.70
C LYS A 166 -15.17 4.26 8.32
N PRO A 167 -16.39 4.82 8.20
CA PRO A 167 -17.02 5.10 6.92
C PRO A 167 -16.11 5.90 5.99
N ASP A 168 -16.14 5.60 4.69
CA ASP A 168 -15.28 6.26 3.69
C ASP A 168 -15.49 7.78 3.64
N GLU A 169 -16.69 8.26 3.93
CA GLU A 169 -17.01 9.69 4.03
C GLU A 169 -16.18 10.43 5.09
N GLN A 170 -15.78 9.75 6.16
CA GLN A 170 -14.90 10.29 7.19
C GLN A 170 -13.41 10.21 6.82
N ARG A 171 -13.09 9.50 5.73
CA ARG A 171 -11.73 9.34 5.20
C ARG A 171 -11.43 10.30 4.05
N LEU A 172 -12.45 10.93 3.48
CA LEU A 172 -12.36 11.92 2.43
C LEU A 172 -12.24 13.31 3.06
N VAL A 173 -11.09 13.65 3.57
CA VAL A 173 -10.78 15.07 3.86
C VAL A 173 -10.14 15.68 2.62
N ALA A 174 -10.53 16.93 2.35
CA ALA A 174 -10.21 17.71 1.17
C ALA A 174 -8.75 17.62 0.70
N PRO A 175 -8.47 17.82 -0.61
CA PRO A 175 -7.11 17.92 -1.11
C PRO A 175 -6.36 18.99 -0.32
N ILE A 176 -5.17 18.65 0.16
CA ILE A 176 -4.27 19.65 0.75
C ILE A 176 -3.91 20.58 -0.39
N ASP A 177 -4.37 21.83 -0.30
CA ASP A 177 -4.00 22.90 -1.23
C ASP A 177 -2.50 22.89 -1.41
N GLY A 178 -2.08 22.76 -2.67
CA GLY A 178 -0.69 22.76 -3.05
C GLY A 178 -0.03 24.08 -2.67
N GLY A 179 0.51 24.14 -1.46
CA GLY A 179 1.43 25.18 -1.06
C GLY A 179 2.66 25.09 -1.95
N GLY A 180 2.69 25.92 -2.99
CA GLY A 180 3.81 26.06 -3.88
C GLY A 180 5.08 26.37 -3.09
N VAL A 181 6.04 25.48 -3.19
CA VAL A 181 7.42 25.82 -2.87
C VAL A 181 7.95 26.59 -4.09
N LYS A 182 8.16 27.90 -3.89
CA LYS A 182 8.98 28.72 -4.78
C LYS A 182 10.43 28.34 -4.60
#